data_648ed8e7782ac9423e840406291f019f
#
_entry.id   648ed8e7782ac9423e840406291f019f
#
_cell.length_a   1.000
_cell.length_b   1.000
_cell.length_c   1.000
_cell.angle_alpha   90.00
_cell.angle_beta   90.00
_cell.angle_gamma   90.00
#
_symmetry.space_group_name_H-M   'P 1'
#
loop_
_entity.id
_entity.type
_entity.pdbx_description
1 polymer ?
#
loop_
_entity_poly.entity_id
_entity_poly.type
_entity_poly.pdbx_seq_one_letter_code
_entity_poly.pdbx_strand_id
1 'polypeptide(L)'
;MGSGAMARLRGSAPILAAILAIVALVSGFAAATVVFFDARGTEGLRAELRNRTGADLAYRASIDLAADAQQQDAEVRDAIERTFAATGVDFQVTRSIESEAYFLVDADDGAEVSGPALAVTVPDLAEHAVFETGAAPASTSEVAVQADAAAELGLEVGDDCVINEVAFTVSGTWRPLDPLDPRWYGDVLVASGGSERLGPFAITEDAWPSIDNAPVVIWTLVPSSVDELTATNFALVTSAWAQAPAQWRGEVADLESLVVQERLTRTLDEFGARIAGLRAVEPVAFAIMAGSALV
;
A
#
# COMPACT_ATOMS: atom_id res chain seq x y z
N MET A 1 4.91 32.29 67.40
CA MET A 1 4.44 32.92 66.16
C MET A 1 3.92 31.88 65.14
N GLY A 2 3.07 30.93 65.47
CA GLY A 2 2.61 29.86 64.60
C GLY A 2 1.08 29.70 64.47
N SER A 3 0.26 30.37 65.26
CA SER A 3 -1.22 30.13 65.25
C SER A 3 -2.01 30.92 64.20
N GLY A 4 -1.47 32.02 63.72
CA GLY A 4 -2.17 32.87 62.73
C GLY A 4 -2.11 32.34 61.29
N ALA A 5 -1.08 31.59 60.93
CA ALA A 5 -0.92 31.00 59.60
C ALA A 5 -1.87 29.82 59.36
N MET A 6 -2.07 28.97 60.38
CA MET A 6 -3.02 27.83 60.32
C MET A 6 -4.48 28.28 60.28
N ALA A 7 -4.83 29.38 60.95
CA ALA A 7 -6.18 29.91 60.92
C ALA A 7 -6.52 30.49 59.52
N ARG A 8 -5.58 31.14 58.86
CA ARG A 8 -5.78 31.66 57.47
C ARG A 8 -5.87 30.53 56.43
N LEU A 9 -5.10 29.46 56.60
CA LEU A 9 -5.19 28.27 55.73
C LEU A 9 -6.53 27.54 55.86
N ARG A 10 -7.14 27.48 57.05
CA ARG A 10 -8.49 26.91 57.24
C ARG A 10 -9.61 27.76 56.62
N GLY A 11 -9.46 29.08 56.58
CA GLY A 11 -10.43 29.96 55.94
C GLY A 11 -10.40 29.92 54.40
N SER A 12 -9.24 29.58 53.79
CA SER A 12 -9.10 29.50 52.35
C SER A 12 -9.29 28.05 51.80
N ALA A 13 -9.41 27.05 52.67
CA ALA A 13 -9.58 25.65 52.25
C ALA A 13 -10.79 25.43 51.32
N PRO A 14 -11.98 25.99 51.54
CA PRO A 14 -13.08 25.79 50.61
C PRO A 14 -12.85 26.46 49.23
N ILE A 15 -12.17 27.59 49.21
CA ILE A 15 -11.82 28.29 47.96
C ILE A 15 -10.79 27.46 47.16
N LEU A 16 -9.78 26.96 47.85
CA LEU A 16 -8.79 26.08 47.23
C LEU A 16 -9.42 24.77 46.71
N ALA A 17 -10.33 24.16 47.46
CA ALA A 17 -11.09 23.00 47.04
C ALA A 17 -11.97 23.28 45.80
N ALA A 18 -12.61 24.42 45.75
CA ALA A 18 -13.41 24.86 44.62
C ALA A 18 -12.52 25.07 43.35
N ILE A 19 -11.37 25.72 43.48
CA ILE A 19 -10.43 25.93 42.40
C ILE A 19 -9.92 24.58 41.89
N LEU A 20 -9.52 23.66 42.77
CA LEU A 20 -9.07 22.31 42.40
C LEU A 20 -10.18 21.53 41.70
N ALA A 21 -11.41 21.61 42.16
CA ALA A 21 -12.56 20.97 41.53
C ALA A 21 -12.81 21.54 40.11
N ILE A 22 -12.74 22.85 39.92
CA ILE A 22 -12.87 23.47 38.60
C ILE A 22 -11.74 23.05 37.67
N VAL A 23 -10.48 23.06 38.13
CA VAL A 23 -9.34 22.64 37.34
C VAL A 23 -9.48 21.17 36.95
N ALA A 24 -9.87 20.29 37.86
CA ALA A 24 -10.08 18.87 37.58
C ALA A 24 -11.22 18.64 36.55
N LEU A 25 -12.29 19.42 36.67
CA LEU A 25 -13.45 19.35 35.77
C LEU A 25 -13.09 19.82 34.35
N VAL A 26 -12.39 20.95 34.25
CA VAL A 26 -11.92 21.50 32.97
C VAL A 26 -10.90 20.55 32.30
N SER A 27 -9.96 20.05 33.09
CA SER A 27 -8.96 19.08 32.57
C SER A 27 -9.62 17.76 32.15
N GLY A 28 -10.57 17.26 32.93
CA GLY A 28 -11.31 16.04 32.59
C GLY A 28 -12.17 16.21 31.33
N PHE A 29 -12.82 17.37 31.21
CA PHE A 29 -13.61 17.69 30.01
C PHE A 29 -12.71 17.83 28.75
N ALA A 30 -11.58 18.53 28.87
CA ALA A 30 -10.62 18.66 27.78
C ALA A 30 -10.11 17.27 27.32
N ALA A 31 -9.73 16.41 28.27
CA ALA A 31 -9.31 15.05 27.95
C ALA A 31 -10.42 14.22 27.27
N ALA A 32 -11.65 14.30 27.79
CA ALA A 32 -12.80 13.62 27.20
C ALA A 32 -13.10 14.11 25.78
N THR A 33 -12.94 15.40 25.52
CA THR A 33 -13.14 16.01 24.20
C THR A 33 -12.10 15.49 23.20
N VAL A 34 -10.83 15.45 23.59
CA VAL A 34 -9.75 14.89 22.73
C VAL A 34 -10.03 13.43 22.39
N VAL A 35 -10.36 12.60 23.39
CA VAL A 35 -10.68 11.17 23.17
C VAL A 35 -11.90 11.00 22.26
N PHE A 36 -12.93 11.84 22.43
CA PHE A 36 -14.14 11.80 21.60
C PHE A 36 -13.83 12.13 20.14
N PHE A 37 -13.05 13.18 19.87
CA PHE A 37 -12.69 13.56 18.50
C PHE A 37 -11.74 12.56 17.85
N ASP A 38 -10.80 11.97 18.60
CA ASP A 38 -9.93 10.91 18.10
C ASP A 38 -10.74 9.66 17.74
N ALA A 39 -11.67 9.24 18.61
CA ALA A 39 -12.55 8.12 18.34
C ALA A 39 -13.43 8.34 17.09
N ARG A 40 -14.04 9.54 16.97
CA ARG A 40 -14.85 9.90 15.79
C ARG A 40 -14.02 10.00 14.52
N GLY A 41 -12.82 10.57 14.61
CA GLY A 41 -11.87 10.63 13.51
C GLY A 41 -11.48 9.22 13.03
N THR A 42 -11.20 8.32 13.97
CA THR A 42 -10.87 6.92 13.69
C THR A 42 -12.03 6.14 13.07
N GLU A 43 -13.25 6.30 13.59
CA GLU A 43 -14.45 5.67 13.00
C GLU A 43 -14.70 6.17 11.57
N GLY A 44 -14.58 7.47 11.34
CA GLY A 44 -14.72 8.08 10.02
C GLY A 44 -13.67 7.59 9.05
N LEU A 45 -12.41 7.50 9.49
CA LEU A 45 -11.30 6.93 8.71
C LEU A 45 -11.60 5.48 8.32
N ARG A 46 -11.94 4.62 9.27
CA ARG A 46 -12.25 3.21 9.00
C ARG A 46 -13.43 3.04 8.06
N ALA A 47 -14.47 3.84 8.22
CA ALA A 47 -15.63 3.82 7.32
C ALA A 47 -15.25 4.19 5.89
N GLU A 48 -14.39 5.20 5.70
CA GLU A 48 -13.87 5.59 4.38
C GLU A 48 -12.99 4.48 3.79
N LEU A 49 -12.05 3.94 4.57
CA LEU A 49 -11.12 2.92 4.11
C LEU A 49 -11.79 1.59 3.76
N ARG A 50 -12.83 1.18 4.50
CA ARG A 50 -13.62 -0.04 4.19
C ARG A 50 -14.40 0.06 2.88
N ASN A 51 -14.67 1.27 2.41
CA ASN A 51 -15.35 1.50 1.12
C ASN A 51 -14.38 1.59 -0.05
N ARG A 52 -13.06 1.48 0.20
CA ARG A 52 -12.02 1.51 -0.82
C ARG A 52 -11.61 0.11 -1.23
N THR A 53 -11.12 -0.03 -2.44
CA THR A 53 -10.49 -1.26 -2.88
C THR A 53 -9.15 -1.47 -2.17
N GLY A 54 -8.70 -2.72 -2.03
CA GLY A 54 -7.38 -2.99 -1.46
C GLY A 54 -6.25 -2.27 -2.21
N ALA A 55 -6.39 -2.12 -3.53
CA ALA A 55 -5.45 -1.37 -4.36
C ALA A 55 -5.36 0.13 -3.99
N ASP A 56 -6.45 0.74 -3.54
CA ASP A 56 -6.47 2.14 -3.10
C ASP A 56 -5.76 2.34 -1.75
N LEU A 57 -5.53 1.26 -1.01
CA LEU A 57 -4.84 1.25 0.28
C LEU A 57 -3.37 0.84 0.15
N ALA A 58 -2.92 0.48 -1.04
CA ALA A 58 -1.61 -0.06 -1.27
C ALA A 58 -0.54 1.02 -1.44
N TYR A 59 0.61 0.73 -0.88
CA TYR A 59 1.89 1.38 -1.19
C TYR A 59 2.67 0.48 -2.12
N ARG A 60 3.44 1.05 -3.04
CA ARG A 60 4.24 0.30 -4.00
C ARG A 60 5.65 0.87 -4.05
N ALA A 61 6.64 0.03 -3.87
CA ALA A 61 8.04 0.34 -4.11
C ALA A 61 8.55 -0.50 -5.26
N SER A 62 9.32 0.08 -6.17
CA SER A 62 9.91 -0.63 -7.29
C SER A 62 11.38 -0.24 -7.47
N ILE A 63 12.20 -1.24 -7.82
CA ILE A 63 13.64 -1.11 -8.00
C ILE A 63 14.04 -2.08 -9.12
N ASP A 64 15.11 -1.79 -9.87
CA ASP A 64 15.67 -2.73 -10.83
C ASP A 64 16.06 -4.05 -10.15
N LEU A 65 15.83 -5.16 -10.82
CA LEU A 65 16.14 -6.50 -10.29
C LEU A 65 17.65 -6.66 -10.13
N ALA A 66 18.11 -6.92 -8.91
CA ALA A 66 19.52 -7.20 -8.64
C ALA A 66 19.90 -8.61 -9.06
N ALA A 67 21.21 -8.84 -9.28
CA ALA A 67 21.74 -10.17 -9.59
C ALA A 67 21.47 -11.21 -8.47
N ASP A 68 21.42 -10.76 -7.21
CA ASP A 68 20.97 -11.57 -6.07
C ASP A 68 19.58 -11.08 -5.63
N ALA A 69 18.56 -11.57 -6.31
CA ALA A 69 17.16 -11.22 -6.08
C ALA A 69 16.67 -11.61 -4.68
N GLN A 70 17.21 -12.67 -4.10
CA GLN A 70 16.82 -13.14 -2.77
C GLN A 70 17.40 -12.23 -1.69
N GLN A 71 18.66 -11.82 -1.82
CA GLN A 71 19.27 -10.86 -0.91
C GLN A 71 18.53 -9.51 -1.00
N GLN A 72 18.25 -9.04 -2.22
CA GLN A 72 17.51 -7.80 -2.45
C GLN A 72 16.13 -7.83 -1.76
N ASP A 73 15.37 -8.93 -1.90
CA ASP A 73 14.05 -9.07 -1.25
C ASP A 73 14.18 -9.01 0.29
N ALA A 74 15.17 -9.68 0.85
CA ALA A 74 15.41 -9.66 2.30
C ALA A 74 15.75 -8.23 2.79
N GLU A 75 16.66 -7.53 2.13
CA GLU A 75 17.06 -6.16 2.48
C GLU A 75 15.90 -5.16 2.40
N VAL A 76 15.08 -5.26 1.34
CA VAL A 76 13.91 -4.39 1.19
C VAL A 76 12.84 -4.69 2.24
N ARG A 77 12.56 -5.97 2.53
CA ARG A 77 11.61 -6.35 3.59
C ARG A 77 12.06 -5.85 4.96
N ASP A 78 13.33 -5.98 5.27
CA ASP A 78 13.91 -5.43 6.50
C ASP A 78 13.79 -3.89 6.57
N ALA A 79 14.00 -3.21 5.45
CA ALA A 79 13.84 -1.76 5.36
C ALA A 79 12.37 -1.34 5.56
N ILE A 80 11.42 -2.08 4.97
CA ILE A 80 9.98 -1.89 5.17
C ILE A 80 9.62 -2.07 6.65
N GLU A 81 10.05 -3.17 7.27
CA GLU A 81 9.77 -3.45 8.68
C GLU A 81 10.29 -2.33 9.59
N ARG A 82 11.54 -1.90 9.41
CA ARG A 82 12.10 -0.77 10.18
C ARG A 82 11.35 0.53 9.97
N THR A 83 10.93 0.81 8.74
CA THR A 83 10.19 2.03 8.39
C THR A 83 8.87 2.12 9.15
N PHE A 84 8.16 1.02 9.25
CA PHE A 84 6.83 0.99 9.85
C PHE A 84 6.80 0.53 11.32
N ALA A 85 7.91 0.07 11.89
CA ALA A 85 7.98 -0.46 13.27
C ALA A 85 7.35 0.48 14.32
N ALA A 86 7.54 1.81 14.18
CA ALA A 86 7.04 2.79 15.12
C ALA A 86 5.55 3.16 14.91
N THR A 87 4.93 2.69 13.83
CA THR A 87 3.54 3.07 13.48
C THR A 87 2.51 2.21 14.22
N GLY A 88 2.89 1.00 14.65
CA GLY A 88 1.98 0.00 15.23
C GLY A 88 0.96 -0.54 14.21
N VAL A 89 1.30 -0.51 12.93
CA VAL A 89 0.50 -1.07 11.83
C VAL A 89 1.31 -2.14 11.14
N ASP A 90 0.72 -3.32 11.01
CA ASP A 90 1.31 -4.44 10.28
C ASP A 90 0.93 -4.37 8.80
N PHE A 91 1.87 -4.76 7.93
CA PHE A 91 1.67 -4.79 6.49
C PHE A 91 1.86 -6.19 5.92
N GLN A 92 0.96 -6.58 5.03
CA GLN A 92 1.20 -7.67 4.10
C GLN A 92 2.04 -7.14 2.95
N VAL A 93 3.15 -7.81 2.65
CA VAL A 93 4.07 -7.42 1.58
C VAL A 93 4.09 -8.52 0.54
N THR A 94 3.63 -8.20 -0.67
CA THR A 94 3.74 -9.08 -1.84
C THR A 94 4.85 -8.57 -2.76
N ARG A 95 5.55 -9.48 -3.43
CA ARG A 95 6.61 -9.17 -4.39
C ARG A 95 6.17 -9.66 -5.77
N SER A 96 6.41 -8.86 -6.79
CA SER A 96 6.30 -9.26 -8.20
C SER A 96 7.50 -8.73 -8.98
N ILE A 97 7.71 -9.26 -10.19
CA ILE A 97 8.69 -8.73 -11.14
C ILE A 97 7.93 -8.39 -12.40
N GLU A 98 8.23 -7.25 -12.99
CA GLU A 98 7.60 -6.79 -14.23
C GLU A 98 8.68 -6.35 -15.22
N SER A 99 8.42 -6.56 -16.51
CA SER A 99 9.24 -6.00 -17.57
C SER A 99 8.73 -4.61 -17.99
N GLU A 100 9.59 -3.87 -18.68
CA GLU A 100 9.08 -2.88 -19.61
C GLU A 100 8.28 -3.57 -20.73
N ALA A 101 7.46 -2.80 -21.46
CA ALA A 101 6.64 -3.36 -22.52
C ALA A 101 7.52 -3.83 -23.70
N TYR A 102 7.42 -5.12 -24.04
CA TYR A 102 8.07 -5.70 -25.20
C TYR A 102 7.09 -5.85 -26.37
N PHE A 103 7.63 -5.91 -27.58
CA PHE A 103 6.86 -6.34 -28.74
C PHE A 103 6.81 -7.85 -28.80
N LEU A 104 5.60 -8.39 -28.96
CA LEU A 104 5.43 -9.80 -29.28
C LEU A 104 5.72 -10.01 -30.76
N VAL A 105 6.33 -11.14 -31.05
CA VAL A 105 6.62 -11.58 -32.41
C VAL A 105 5.95 -12.93 -32.62
N ASP A 106 5.28 -13.11 -33.76
CA ASP A 106 4.75 -14.40 -34.16
C ASP A 106 5.92 -15.37 -34.38
N ALA A 107 5.83 -16.56 -33.80
CA ALA A 107 6.91 -17.57 -33.88
C ALA A 107 7.06 -18.14 -35.30
N ASP A 108 5.99 -18.16 -36.08
CA ASP A 108 5.98 -18.79 -37.41
C ASP A 108 6.57 -17.91 -38.51
N ASP A 109 6.29 -16.62 -38.53
CA ASP A 109 6.72 -15.72 -39.58
C ASP A 109 7.61 -14.57 -39.15
N GLY A 110 7.83 -14.41 -37.83
CA GLY A 110 8.60 -13.32 -37.26
C GLY A 110 7.92 -11.94 -37.38
N ALA A 111 6.64 -11.93 -37.73
CA ALA A 111 5.87 -10.67 -37.82
C ALA A 111 5.60 -10.12 -36.41
N GLU A 112 5.73 -8.80 -36.27
CA GLU A 112 5.36 -8.11 -35.05
C GLU A 112 3.83 -8.19 -34.86
N VAL A 113 3.41 -8.86 -33.80
CA VAL A 113 2.01 -8.91 -33.38
C VAL A 113 1.64 -7.58 -32.71
N SER A 114 0.48 -7.07 -32.98
CA SER A 114 0.08 -5.72 -32.60
C SER A 114 0.14 -5.44 -31.11
N GLY A 115 1.01 -4.54 -30.71
CA GLY A 115 1.06 -3.90 -29.41
C GLY A 115 2.16 -4.41 -28.47
N PRO A 116 2.61 -3.57 -27.54
CA PRO A 116 3.59 -3.93 -26.54
C PRO A 116 3.01 -4.91 -25.51
N ALA A 117 3.78 -5.95 -25.20
CA ALA A 117 3.43 -6.95 -24.19
C ALA A 117 4.14 -6.69 -22.85
N LEU A 118 3.51 -7.04 -21.75
CA LEU A 118 4.07 -6.98 -20.41
C LEU A 118 4.32 -8.39 -19.89
N ALA A 119 5.56 -8.73 -19.60
CA ALA A 119 5.90 -9.97 -18.90
C ALA A 119 5.92 -9.71 -17.38
N VAL A 120 5.45 -10.69 -16.60
CA VAL A 120 5.38 -10.60 -15.14
C VAL A 120 5.81 -11.92 -14.49
N THR A 121 6.38 -11.82 -13.30
CA THR A 121 6.44 -12.95 -12.37
C THR A 121 5.58 -12.61 -11.15
N VAL A 122 4.59 -13.44 -10.89
CA VAL A 122 3.72 -13.36 -9.72
C VAL A 122 3.96 -14.59 -8.87
N PRO A 123 4.55 -14.46 -7.69
CA PRO A 123 4.67 -15.58 -6.76
C PRO A 123 3.31 -16.20 -6.49
N ASP A 124 3.27 -17.53 -6.44
CA ASP A 124 2.06 -18.30 -6.12
C ASP A 124 0.86 -17.96 -7.02
N LEU A 125 1.11 -17.66 -8.32
CA LEU A 125 0.06 -17.29 -9.28
C LEU A 125 -1.11 -18.29 -9.26
N ALA A 126 -0.84 -19.59 -9.09
CA ALA A 126 -1.87 -20.62 -9.05
C ALA A 126 -2.85 -20.48 -7.86
N GLU A 127 -2.47 -19.80 -6.79
CA GLU A 127 -3.33 -19.53 -5.63
C GLU A 127 -4.21 -18.29 -5.82
N HIS A 128 -3.81 -17.41 -6.75
CA HIS A 128 -4.42 -16.09 -6.96
C HIS A 128 -5.06 -15.91 -8.33
N ALA A 129 -5.00 -16.96 -9.17
CA ALA A 129 -5.58 -16.98 -10.50
C ALA A 129 -6.43 -18.23 -10.72
N VAL A 130 -7.42 -18.08 -11.58
CA VAL A 130 -8.18 -19.20 -12.14
C VAL A 130 -7.60 -19.47 -13.52
N PHE A 131 -7.12 -20.69 -13.73
CA PHE A 131 -6.71 -21.14 -15.06
C PHE A 131 -7.92 -21.62 -15.83
N GLU A 132 -8.22 -20.97 -16.96
CA GLU A 132 -9.29 -21.40 -17.86
C GLU A 132 -8.87 -22.65 -18.66
N THR A 133 -7.58 -22.68 -19.06
CA THR A 133 -6.95 -23.83 -19.70
C THR A 133 -5.51 -23.97 -19.17
N GLY A 134 -4.98 -25.18 -19.16
CA GLY A 134 -3.61 -25.46 -18.78
C GLY A 134 -3.28 -25.17 -17.32
N ALA A 135 -2.08 -24.66 -17.05
CA ALA A 135 -1.55 -24.40 -15.71
C ALA A 135 -0.55 -23.24 -15.70
N ALA A 136 -0.13 -22.85 -14.48
CA ALA A 136 0.99 -21.90 -14.30
C ALA A 136 2.28 -22.44 -14.92
N PRO A 137 3.19 -21.55 -15.41
CA PRO A 137 4.46 -21.97 -15.97
C PRO A 137 5.30 -22.71 -14.92
N ALA A 138 5.87 -23.86 -15.31
CA ALA A 138 6.69 -24.69 -14.45
C ALA A 138 8.18 -24.71 -14.88
N SER A 139 8.50 -24.11 -16.02
CA SER A 139 9.85 -24.03 -16.55
C SER A 139 10.14 -22.64 -17.14
N THR A 140 11.42 -22.38 -17.39
CA THR A 140 11.88 -21.09 -17.98
C THR A 140 11.49 -20.88 -19.43
N SER A 141 10.97 -21.91 -20.10
CA SER A 141 10.47 -21.87 -21.47
C SER A 141 8.95 -21.87 -21.57
N GLU A 142 8.24 -21.76 -20.46
CA GLU A 142 6.79 -21.71 -20.41
C GLU A 142 6.28 -20.35 -20.02
N VAL A 143 5.10 -20.01 -20.55
CA VAL A 143 4.39 -18.77 -20.23
C VAL A 143 2.90 -19.05 -20.03
N ALA A 144 2.29 -18.43 -19.03
CA ALA A 144 0.85 -18.40 -18.89
C ALA A 144 0.33 -17.01 -19.26
N VAL A 145 -0.66 -16.94 -20.14
CA VAL A 145 -1.16 -15.69 -20.72
C VAL A 145 -2.49 -15.31 -20.07
N GLN A 146 -2.71 -14.03 -19.78
CA GLN A 146 -4.03 -13.55 -19.35
C GLN A 146 -5.07 -13.90 -20.43
N ALA A 147 -6.23 -14.42 -20.02
CA ALA A 147 -7.15 -15.10 -20.93
C ALA A 147 -7.72 -14.18 -22.04
N ASP A 148 -7.99 -12.91 -21.75
CA ASP A 148 -8.49 -11.99 -22.79
C ASP A 148 -7.37 -11.60 -23.76
N ALA A 149 -6.14 -11.45 -23.28
CA ALA A 149 -4.97 -11.25 -24.12
C ALA A 149 -4.69 -12.48 -24.99
N ALA A 150 -4.80 -13.69 -24.45
CA ALA A 150 -4.66 -14.92 -25.20
C ALA A 150 -5.71 -15.01 -26.31
N ALA A 151 -6.96 -14.69 -26.00
CA ALA A 151 -8.04 -14.70 -27.00
C ALA A 151 -7.85 -13.64 -28.10
N GLU A 152 -7.35 -12.45 -27.77
CA GLU A 152 -7.06 -11.41 -28.77
C GLU A 152 -5.92 -11.80 -29.70
N LEU A 153 -4.90 -12.50 -29.16
CA LEU A 153 -3.75 -12.99 -29.94
C LEU A 153 -4.00 -14.32 -30.64
N GLY A 154 -5.10 -15.02 -30.32
CA GLY A 154 -5.39 -16.35 -30.84
C GLY A 154 -4.46 -17.43 -30.27
N LEU A 155 -3.89 -17.23 -29.07
CA LEU A 155 -2.98 -18.17 -28.44
C LEU A 155 -3.75 -19.23 -27.65
N GLU A 156 -3.38 -20.50 -27.87
CA GLU A 156 -3.88 -21.66 -27.15
C GLU A 156 -2.74 -22.35 -26.39
N VAL A 157 -3.08 -23.22 -25.44
CA VAL A 157 -2.09 -24.03 -24.72
C VAL A 157 -1.34 -24.95 -25.68
N GLY A 158 -0.03 -24.86 -25.66
CA GLY A 158 0.88 -25.59 -26.54
C GLY A 158 1.39 -24.77 -27.74
N ASP A 159 0.83 -23.60 -27.99
CA ASP A 159 1.36 -22.68 -29.00
C ASP A 159 2.67 -22.05 -28.55
N ASP A 160 3.50 -21.70 -29.51
CA ASP A 160 4.73 -20.96 -29.25
C ASP A 160 4.51 -19.46 -29.47
N CYS A 161 5.09 -18.64 -28.59
CA CYS A 161 5.18 -17.20 -28.76
C CYS A 161 6.59 -16.70 -28.45
N VAL A 162 6.97 -15.57 -29.02
CA VAL A 162 8.30 -14.98 -28.81
C VAL A 162 8.15 -13.67 -28.05
N ILE A 163 8.83 -13.56 -26.92
CA ILE A 163 8.90 -12.35 -26.09
C ILE A 163 10.36 -11.91 -26.06
N ASN A 164 10.66 -10.74 -26.60
CA ASN A 164 12.04 -10.20 -26.66
C ASN A 164 13.08 -11.22 -27.19
N GLU A 165 12.80 -11.81 -28.38
CA GLU A 165 13.64 -12.81 -29.06
C GLU A 165 13.75 -14.17 -28.34
N VAL A 166 13.04 -14.37 -27.22
CA VAL A 166 13.01 -15.64 -26.48
C VAL A 166 11.70 -16.36 -26.77
N ALA A 167 11.81 -17.62 -27.24
CA ALA A 167 10.63 -18.46 -27.50
C ALA A 167 10.10 -19.07 -26.20
N PHE A 168 8.77 -19.00 -26.04
CA PHE A 168 8.02 -19.62 -24.96
C PHE A 168 6.90 -20.47 -25.51
N THR A 169 6.58 -21.55 -24.82
CA THR A 169 5.38 -22.35 -25.07
C THR A 169 4.29 -21.94 -24.09
N VAL A 170 3.08 -21.68 -24.56
CA VAL A 170 1.93 -21.34 -23.72
C VAL A 170 1.53 -22.53 -22.85
N SER A 171 1.71 -22.42 -21.55
CA SER A 171 1.38 -23.45 -20.56
C SER A 171 -0.06 -23.36 -20.05
N GLY A 172 -0.66 -22.17 -20.12
CA GLY A 172 -2.03 -21.95 -19.67
C GLY A 172 -2.55 -20.55 -19.96
N THR A 173 -3.86 -20.41 -19.85
CA THR A 173 -4.54 -19.10 -19.87
C THR A 173 -5.18 -18.87 -18.51
N TRP A 174 -5.10 -17.64 -17.99
CA TRP A 174 -5.53 -17.35 -16.62
C TRP A 174 -6.29 -16.03 -16.49
N ARG A 175 -7.08 -15.95 -15.43
CA ARG A 175 -7.70 -14.70 -14.94
C ARG A 175 -7.41 -14.54 -13.45
N PRO A 176 -7.34 -13.31 -12.93
CA PRO A 176 -7.25 -13.09 -11.50
C PRO A 176 -8.45 -13.71 -10.79
N LEU A 177 -8.23 -14.41 -9.68
CA LEU A 177 -9.31 -14.93 -8.82
C LEU A 177 -10.15 -13.80 -8.23
N ASP A 178 -9.48 -12.74 -7.80
CA ASP A 178 -10.07 -11.45 -7.40
C ASP A 178 -9.35 -10.32 -8.10
N PRO A 179 -9.97 -9.64 -9.09
CA PRO A 179 -9.37 -8.49 -9.78
C PRO A 179 -9.10 -7.29 -8.86
N LEU A 180 -9.72 -7.25 -7.68
CA LEU A 180 -9.55 -6.18 -6.69
C LEU A 180 -8.50 -6.53 -5.63
N ASP A 181 -7.88 -7.72 -5.72
CA ASP A 181 -6.75 -8.07 -4.85
C ASP A 181 -5.67 -6.99 -4.91
N PRO A 182 -5.23 -6.46 -3.76
CA PRO A 182 -4.23 -5.39 -3.71
C PRO A 182 -2.92 -5.71 -4.42
N ARG A 183 -2.55 -6.99 -4.56
CA ARG A 183 -1.34 -7.43 -5.28
C ARG A 183 -1.30 -6.93 -6.73
N TRP A 184 -2.47 -6.83 -7.37
CA TRP A 184 -2.58 -6.33 -8.73
C TRP A 184 -2.48 -4.82 -8.83
N TYR A 185 -2.48 -4.13 -7.71
CA TYR A 185 -2.43 -2.67 -7.62
C TYR A 185 -3.47 -1.95 -8.50
N GLY A 186 -4.60 -2.62 -8.80
CA GLY A 186 -5.65 -2.14 -9.69
C GLY A 186 -5.19 -2.00 -11.14
N ASP A 187 -4.26 -2.84 -11.59
CA ASP A 187 -3.80 -2.85 -12.96
C ASP A 187 -4.90 -3.37 -13.89
N VAL A 188 -5.30 -2.55 -14.84
CA VAL A 188 -6.34 -2.86 -15.83
C VAL A 188 -5.89 -4.02 -16.73
N LEU A 189 -4.57 -4.14 -16.99
CA LEU A 189 -4.02 -5.21 -17.82
C LEU A 189 -4.30 -6.59 -17.21
N VAL A 190 -4.13 -6.73 -15.89
CA VAL A 190 -4.44 -7.95 -15.17
C VAL A 190 -5.94 -8.28 -15.25
N ALA A 191 -6.80 -7.27 -15.13
CA ALA A 191 -8.25 -7.46 -15.11
C ALA A 191 -8.86 -7.79 -16.49
N SER A 192 -8.30 -7.24 -17.58
CA SER A 192 -8.95 -7.26 -18.91
C SER A 192 -8.02 -7.62 -20.08
N GLY A 193 -6.79 -8.08 -19.83
CA GLY A 193 -5.85 -8.42 -20.89
C GLY A 193 -5.31 -7.24 -21.70
N GLY A 194 -5.83 -6.04 -21.45
CA GLY A 194 -5.38 -4.79 -22.04
C GLY A 194 -6.09 -4.38 -23.32
N SER A 195 -5.73 -3.18 -23.82
CA SER A 195 -6.16 -2.65 -25.12
C SER A 195 -5.01 -1.97 -25.87
N GLU A 196 -4.14 -1.25 -25.15
CA GLU A 196 -2.95 -0.59 -25.72
C GLU A 196 -1.68 -1.42 -25.47
N ARG A 197 -1.69 -2.25 -24.45
CA ARG A 197 -0.69 -3.27 -24.11
C ARG A 197 -1.39 -4.59 -23.93
N LEU A 198 -0.72 -5.68 -24.25
CA LEU A 198 -1.23 -7.06 -24.15
C LEU A 198 -0.60 -7.78 -22.96
N GLY A 199 -1.33 -8.69 -22.37
CA GLY A 199 -0.86 -9.49 -21.26
C GLY A 199 -1.70 -9.33 -20.00
N PRO A 200 -1.13 -9.57 -18.81
CA PRO A 200 0.27 -9.95 -18.60
C PRO A 200 0.57 -11.39 -19.01
N PHE A 201 1.82 -11.57 -19.43
CA PHE A 201 2.44 -12.84 -19.72
C PHE A 201 3.20 -13.31 -18.49
N ALA A 202 2.67 -14.25 -17.75
CA ALA A 202 3.27 -14.75 -16.53
C ALA A 202 4.36 -15.77 -16.84
N ILE A 203 5.56 -15.52 -16.35
CA ILE A 203 6.76 -16.37 -16.51
C ILE A 203 7.36 -16.72 -15.15
N THR A 204 8.21 -17.72 -15.11
CA THR A 204 8.99 -18.06 -13.90
C THR A 204 10.07 -17.00 -13.64
N GLU A 205 10.48 -16.83 -12.38
CA GLU A 205 11.55 -15.90 -12.02
C GLU A 205 12.88 -16.23 -12.71
N ASP A 206 13.19 -17.51 -12.86
CA ASP A 206 14.41 -17.97 -13.50
C ASP A 206 14.47 -17.68 -15.01
N ALA A 207 13.39 -17.24 -15.64
CA ALA A 207 13.36 -16.87 -17.06
C ALA A 207 13.92 -15.47 -17.33
N TRP A 208 13.92 -14.57 -16.35
CA TRP A 208 14.31 -13.16 -16.54
C TRP A 208 15.69 -12.95 -17.13
N PRO A 209 16.75 -13.67 -16.72
CA PRO A 209 18.09 -13.48 -17.31
C PRO A 209 18.15 -13.70 -18.82
N SER A 210 17.17 -14.42 -19.38
CA SER A 210 17.12 -14.72 -20.83
C SER A 210 16.31 -13.67 -21.61
N ILE A 211 15.38 -12.96 -20.94
CA ILE A 211 14.43 -12.06 -21.60
C ILE A 211 14.90 -10.62 -21.52
N ASP A 212 15.27 -10.17 -20.32
CA ASP A 212 15.48 -8.76 -20.04
C ASP A 212 16.77 -8.52 -19.27
N ASN A 213 17.32 -7.38 -19.57
CA ASN A 213 18.50 -6.83 -18.94
C ASN A 213 18.17 -5.87 -17.79
N ALA A 214 16.91 -5.46 -17.61
CA ALA A 214 16.52 -4.52 -16.55
C ALA A 214 15.06 -4.69 -16.09
N PRO A 215 14.61 -5.90 -15.67
CA PRO A 215 13.29 -6.06 -15.10
C PRO A 215 13.21 -5.35 -13.74
N VAL A 216 12.01 -4.91 -13.39
CA VAL A 216 11.73 -4.16 -12.15
C VAL A 216 11.08 -5.08 -11.14
N VAL A 217 11.65 -5.14 -9.94
CA VAL A 217 11.02 -5.79 -8.78
C VAL A 217 10.10 -4.81 -8.10
N ILE A 218 8.93 -5.27 -7.71
CA ILE A 218 7.88 -4.47 -7.11
C ILE A 218 7.45 -5.10 -5.80
N TRP A 219 7.46 -4.31 -4.73
CA TRP A 219 6.86 -4.66 -3.46
C TRP A 219 5.59 -3.86 -3.29
N THR A 220 4.47 -4.58 -3.13
CA THR A 220 3.17 -3.99 -2.82
C THR A 220 2.86 -4.26 -1.35
N LEU A 221 2.64 -3.19 -0.59
CA LEU A 221 2.39 -3.20 0.84
C LEU A 221 0.95 -2.79 1.10
N VAL A 222 0.22 -3.60 1.86
CA VAL A 222 -1.16 -3.31 2.27
C VAL A 222 -1.29 -3.48 3.77
N PRO A 223 -1.95 -2.58 4.49
CA PRO A 223 -2.24 -2.80 5.90
C PRO A 223 -2.94 -4.14 6.12
N SER A 224 -2.45 -4.96 7.03
CA SER A 224 -3.00 -6.29 7.30
C SER A 224 -4.45 -6.23 7.78
N SER A 225 -4.84 -5.13 8.43
CA SER A 225 -6.21 -4.87 8.87
C SER A 225 -6.51 -3.38 8.86
N VAL A 226 -7.61 -3.01 8.21
CA VAL A 226 -8.15 -1.64 8.26
C VAL A 226 -8.64 -1.29 9.67
N ASP A 227 -9.06 -2.29 10.45
CA ASP A 227 -9.58 -2.10 11.81
C ASP A 227 -8.48 -1.71 12.83
N GLU A 228 -7.22 -1.95 12.51
CA GLU A 228 -6.07 -1.51 13.30
C GLU A 228 -5.70 -0.04 13.06
N LEU A 229 -6.19 0.54 11.95
CA LEU A 229 -5.88 1.92 11.61
C LEU A 229 -6.68 2.89 12.51
N THR A 230 -5.95 3.82 13.10
CA THR A 230 -6.47 4.97 13.85
C THR A 230 -6.03 6.25 13.15
N ALA A 231 -6.68 7.37 13.43
CA ALA A 231 -6.26 8.65 12.87
C ALA A 231 -4.80 8.99 13.23
N THR A 232 -4.32 8.52 14.38
CA THR A 232 -2.96 8.77 14.86
C THR A 232 -1.92 7.90 14.17
N ASN A 233 -2.08 6.56 14.18
CA ASN A 233 -1.08 5.67 13.55
C ASN A 233 -1.07 5.82 12.03
N PHE A 234 -2.19 6.16 11.44
CA PHE A 234 -2.30 6.47 10.04
C PHE A 234 -1.45 7.69 9.62
N ALA A 235 -1.48 8.78 10.40
CA ALA A 235 -0.59 9.92 10.17
C ALA A 235 0.89 9.52 10.29
N LEU A 236 1.22 8.59 11.20
CA LEU A 236 2.56 8.04 11.33
C LEU A 236 2.96 7.20 10.12
N VAL A 237 2.07 6.34 9.61
CA VAL A 237 2.29 5.55 8.39
C VAL A 237 2.58 6.46 7.19
N THR A 238 1.75 7.48 6.96
CA THR A 238 1.95 8.43 5.86
C THR A 238 3.29 9.16 5.97
N SER A 239 3.64 9.61 7.19
CA SER A 239 4.92 10.28 7.42
C SER A 239 6.11 9.35 7.22
N ALA A 240 6.02 8.09 7.67
CA ALA A 240 7.05 7.07 7.51
C ALA A 240 7.26 6.76 6.03
N TRP A 241 6.20 6.55 5.26
CA TRP A 241 6.28 6.31 3.82
C TRP A 241 6.90 7.47 3.05
N ALA A 242 6.52 8.70 3.35
CA ALA A 242 7.10 9.88 2.72
C ALA A 242 8.62 10.02 2.95
N GLN A 243 9.14 9.46 4.05
CA GLN A 243 10.56 9.45 4.39
C GLN A 243 11.30 8.21 3.89
N ALA A 244 10.59 7.12 3.56
CA ALA A 244 11.16 5.85 3.15
C ALA A 244 12.19 5.96 2.01
N PRO A 245 11.97 6.71 0.91
CA PRO A 245 12.96 6.82 -0.15
C PRO A 245 14.31 7.40 0.28
N ALA A 246 14.29 8.34 1.24
CA ALA A 246 15.51 8.94 1.75
C ALA A 246 16.26 8.00 2.72
N GLN A 247 15.52 7.25 3.53
CA GLN A 247 16.09 6.27 4.47
C GLN A 247 16.68 5.08 3.73
N TRP A 248 15.94 4.50 2.78
CA TRP A 248 16.34 3.30 2.06
C TRP A 248 17.58 3.52 1.19
N ARG A 249 17.76 4.69 0.58
CA ARG A 249 18.98 5.02 -0.22
C ARG A 249 20.27 4.90 0.58
N GLY A 250 20.23 4.95 1.89
CA GLY A 250 21.39 4.74 2.74
C GLY A 250 21.58 3.32 3.27
N GLU A 251 20.59 2.45 3.12
CA GLU A 251 20.51 1.16 3.78
C GLU A 251 20.49 -0.03 2.82
N VAL A 252 19.92 0.13 1.64
CA VAL A 252 19.81 -0.91 0.62
C VAL A 252 20.75 -0.57 -0.54
N ALA A 253 21.48 -1.56 -1.02
CA ALA A 253 22.37 -1.39 -2.17
C ALA A 253 21.56 -1.18 -3.46
N ASP A 254 22.14 -0.46 -4.41
CA ASP A 254 21.61 -0.27 -5.78
C ASP A 254 20.22 0.39 -5.88
N LEU A 255 19.86 1.27 -4.94
CA LEU A 255 18.59 2.00 -4.92
C LEU A 255 18.53 3.23 -5.85
N GLU A 256 19.40 3.36 -6.84
CA GLU A 256 19.40 4.52 -7.75
C GLU A 256 18.07 4.60 -8.54
N SER A 257 17.46 3.45 -8.85
CA SER A 257 16.20 3.32 -9.58
C SER A 257 14.93 3.28 -8.69
N LEU A 258 15.06 3.46 -7.36
CA LEU A 258 13.91 3.38 -6.46
C LEU A 258 12.80 4.37 -6.85
N VAL A 259 11.65 3.82 -7.20
CA VAL A 259 10.40 4.55 -7.39
C VAL A 259 9.40 4.11 -6.33
N VAL A 260 8.83 5.05 -5.60
CA VAL A 260 7.73 4.79 -4.67
C VAL A 260 6.45 5.40 -5.20
N GLN A 261 5.38 4.65 -5.11
CA GLN A 261 4.04 5.05 -5.53
C GLN A 261 3.08 4.85 -4.38
N GLU A 262 2.09 5.72 -4.30
CA GLU A 262 1.02 5.63 -3.34
C GLU A 262 -0.28 6.07 -3.99
N ARG A 263 -1.33 5.29 -3.83
CA ARG A 263 -2.68 5.69 -4.25
C ARG A 263 -3.46 6.32 -3.12
N LEU A 264 -3.02 6.03 -1.91
CA LEU A 264 -3.69 6.44 -0.69
C LEU A 264 -3.60 7.95 -0.42
N THR A 265 -2.53 8.65 -0.85
CA THR A 265 -2.28 10.06 -0.52
C THR A 265 -3.42 10.98 -0.95
N ARG A 266 -3.96 10.80 -2.15
CA ARG A 266 -5.07 11.64 -2.61
C ARG A 266 -6.33 11.48 -1.76
N THR A 267 -6.62 10.26 -1.34
CA THR A 267 -7.71 9.95 -0.40
C THR A 267 -7.42 10.55 0.98
N LEU A 268 -6.15 10.60 1.37
CA LEU A 268 -5.67 11.06 2.65
C LEU A 268 -5.65 12.58 2.77
N ASP A 269 -5.25 13.27 1.74
CA ASP A 269 -5.28 14.73 1.70
C ASP A 269 -6.71 15.23 1.87
N GLU A 270 -7.68 14.59 1.20
CA GLU A 270 -9.09 14.89 1.37
C GLU A 270 -9.58 14.62 2.80
N PHE A 271 -9.17 13.49 3.39
CA PHE A 271 -9.54 13.11 4.76
C PHE A 271 -8.76 13.93 5.80
N GLY A 272 -7.47 14.14 5.60
CA GLY A 272 -6.64 15.00 6.43
C GLY A 272 -7.16 16.44 6.49
N ALA A 273 -7.60 16.99 5.37
CA ALA A 273 -8.26 18.29 5.32
C ALA A 273 -9.58 18.32 6.10
N ARG A 274 -10.37 17.23 6.05
CA ARG A 274 -11.60 17.09 6.84
C ARG A 274 -11.30 17.01 8.35
N ILE A 275 -10.31 16.21 8.76
CA ILE A 275 -9.88 16.11 10.17
C ILE A 275 -9.28 17.44 10.66
N ALA A 276 -8.46 18.10 9.85
CA ALA A 276 -7.91 19.40 10.18
C ALA A 276 -9.02 20.46 10.35
N GLY A 277 -10.06 20.40 9.50
CA GLY A 277 -11.26 21.22 9.64
C GLY A 277 -12.01 20.97 10.94
N LEU A 278 -12.16 19.70 11.34
CA LEU A 278 -12.78 19.34 12.62
C LEU A 278 -11.93 19.80 13.81
N ARG A 279 -10.61 19.63 13.76
CA ARG A 279 -9.68 20.13 14.79
C ARG A 279 -9.63 21.65 14.88
N ALA A 280 -9.84 22.36 13.77
CA ALA A 280 -9.90 23.83 13.77
C ALA A 280 -11.15 24.39 14.51
N VAL A 281 -12.20 23.59 14.63
CA VAL A 281 -13.43 23.94 15.38
C VAL A 281 -13.26 23.71 16.90
N GLU A 282 -12.29 22.88 17.30
CA GLU A 282 -12.01 22.50 18.69
C GLU A 282 -11.78 23.72 19.63
N PRO A 283 -10.87 24.67 19.29
CA PRO A 283 -10.63 25.83 20.14
C PRO A 283 -11.85 26.77 20.24
N VAL A 284 -12.67 26.83 19.19
CA VAL A 284 -13.90 27.66 19.19
C VAL A 284 -14.98 27.07 20.12
N ALA A 285 -15.16 25.73 20.02
CA ALA A 285 -16.09 25.03 20.93
C ALA A 285 -15.63 25.12 22.37
N PHE A 286 -14.33 25.05 22.64
CA PHE A 286 -13.75 25.24 23.97
C PHE A 286 -13.95 26.66 24.49
N ALA A 287 -13.73 27.67 23.68
CA ALA A 287 -13.92 29.07 24.04
C ALA A 287 -15.38 29.40 24.35
N ILE A 288 -16.34 28.84 23.58
CA ILE A 288 -17.77 29.03 23.82
C ILE A 288 -18.19 28.37 25.14
N MET A 289 -17.71 27.17 25.44
CA MET A 289 -18.06 26.45 26.65
C MET A 289 -17.39 27.05 27.89
N ALA A 290 -16.14 27.50 27.81
CA ALA A 290 -15.46 28.21 28.88
C ALA A 290 -16.12 29.57 29.17
N GLY A 291 -16.61 30.28 28.15
CA GLY A 291 -17.36 31.52 28.28
C GLY A 291 -18.73 31.33 28.94
N SER A 292 -19.42 30.23 28.66
CA SER A 292 -20.72 29.91 29.25
C SER A 292 -20.65 29.43 30.71
N ALA A 293 -19.50 28.97 31.19
CA ALA A 293 -19.28 28.56 32.57
C ALA A 293 -18.90 29.75 33.52
N LEU A 294 -18.66 30.93 32.97
CA LEU A 294 -18.27 32.14 33.67
C LEU A 294 -19.44 33.11 33.87
N VAL A 295 -20.63 32.82 33.36
CA VAL A 295 -21.88 33.55 33.56
C VAL A 295 -22.77 32.79 34.55
#